data_ea7fe83a5f813fe11ee87df7fc011678
#
_entry.id   ea7fe83a5f813fe11ee87df7fc011678
#
_cell.length_a   1.000
_cell.length_b   1.000
_cell.length_c   1.000
_cell.angle_alpha   90.00
_cell.angle_beta   90.00
_cell.angle_gamma   90.00
#
_symmetry.space_group_name_H-M   'P 1'
#
loop_
_entity.id
_entity.type
_entity.pdbx_description
1 polymer ?
#
loop_
_entity_poly.entity_id
_entity_poly.type
_entity_poly.pdbx_seq_one_letter_code
_entity_poly.pdbx_strand_id
1 'polypeptide(L)'
;MKLATNCGDIVIEMDAAKAPTTTQSMAFLAAQGFYTDSDCFRLTVTGLFVLQCGSPTNDGQGGPGYTLPDENLPAAGTNNYPAGTVAMANAGAGTAGSQFFIVYKDTTLGPDYTIWGKVVSGLDVVQKVAAAGVQTGAGAPAPNQKTVITKATTGTTLAG
;
A
#
# COMPACT_ATOMS: atom_id res chain seq x y z
N MET A 1 -10.21 -0.17 5.78
CA MET A 1 -10.30 -0.70 4.40
C MET A 1 -9.96 -2.18 4.41
N LYS A 2 -10.73 -3.00 3.70
CA LYS A 2 -10.42 -4.41 3.50
C LYS A 2 -10.03 -4.63 2.04
N LEU A 3 -8.88 -5.25 1.84
CA LEU A 3 -8.41 -5.73 0.55
C LEU A 3 -8.64 -7.25 0.52
N ALA A 4 -9.60 -7.71 -0.26
CA ALA A 4 -9.72 -9.13 -0.58
C ALA A 4 -8.70 -9.44 -1.69
N THR A 5 -7.82 -10.39 -1.46
CA THR A 5 -6.81 -10.81 -2.44
C THR A 5 -6.90 -12.30 -2.72
N ASN A 6 -6.30 -12.73 -3.83
CA ASN A 6 -6.17 -14.15 -4.15
C ASN A 6 -5.27 -14.92 -3.17
N CYS A 7 -4.50 -14.20 -2.33
CA CYS A 7 -3.62 -14.79 -1.32
C CYS A 7 -4.22 -14.76 0.10
N GLY A 8 -5.33 -14.06 0.30
CA GLY A 8 -6.01 -13.84 1.58
C GLY A 8 -6.42 -12.40 1.79
N ASP A 9 -7.17 -12.16 2.83
CA ASP A 9 -7.67 -10.83 3.17
C ASP A 9 -6.63 -10.02 3.96
N ILE A 10 -6.54 -8.73 3.64
CA ILE A 10 -5.72 -7.75 4.37
C ILE A 10 -6.64 -6.64 4.84
N VAL A 11 -6.66 -6.38 6.14
CA VAL A 11 -7.48 -5.33 6.74
C VAL A 11 -6.59 -4.20 7.23
N ILE A 12 -6.91 -2.99 6.76
CA ILE A 12 -6.18 -1.75 7.06
C ILE A 12 -7.09 -0.85 7.89
N GLU A 13 -6.63 -0.48 9.08
CA GLU A 13 -7.22 0.61 9.84
C GLU A 13 -6.72 1.94 9.24
N MET A 14 -7.65 2.75 8.77
CA MET A 14 -7.33 4.01 8.09
C MET A 14 -7.23 5.14 9.12
N ASP A 15 -6.14 5.92 9.07
CA ASP A 15 -5.90 7.05 9.99
C ASP A 15 -6.48 8.36 9.41
N ALA A 16 -7.80 8.47 9.47
CA ALA A 16 -8.51 9.66 8.96
C ALA A 16 -8.22 10.93 9.76
N ALA A 17 -7.75 10.79 11.00
CA ALA A 17 -7.40 11.96 11.83
C ALA A 17 -6.09 12.62 11.36
N LYS A 18 -5.10 11.83 10.94
CA LYS A 18 -3.78 12.32 10.54
C LYS A 18 -3.60 12.46 9.03
N ALA A 19 -4.34 11.69 8.24
CA ALA A 19 -4.31 11.73 6.78
C ALA A 19 -5.72 11.83 6.19
N PRO A 20 -6.49 12.90 6.49
CA PRO A 20 -7.90 12.99 6.13
C PRO A 20 -8.13 13.01 4.61
N THR A 21 -7.34 13.77 3.86
CA THR A 21 -7.49 13.86 2.40
C THR A 21 -7.14 12.53 1.73
N THR A 22 -6.06 11.91 2.15
CA THR A 22 -5.61 10.62 1.60
C THR A 22 -6.62 9.51 1.90
N THR A 23 -7.08 9.40 3.15
CA THR A 23 -8.05 8.35 3.52
C THR A 23 -9.39 8.53 2.81
N GLN A 24 -9.84 9.76 2.62
CA GLN A 24 -11.04 10.06 1.85
C GLN A 24 -10.90 9.63 0.40
N SER A 25 -9.77 9.95 -0.23
CA SER A 25 -9.49 9.53 -1.61
C SER A 25 -9.41 8.01 -1.74
N MET A 26 -8.72 7.33 -0.82
CA MET A 26 -8.60 5.87 -0.85
C MET A 26 -9.95 5.18 -0.68
N ALA A 27 -10.82 5.71 0.20
CA ALA A 27 -12.19 5.22 0.37
C ALA A 27 -13.03 5.45 -0.90
N PHE A 28 -12.92 6.61 -1.52
CA PHE A 28 -13.60 6.93 -2.78
C PHE A 28 -13.16 5.96 -3.90
N LEU A 29 -11.87 5.79 -4.09
CA LEU A 29 -11.34 4.89 -5.13
C LEU A 29 -11.77 3.44 -4.92
N ALA A 30 -11.76 2.97 -3.67
CA ALA A 30 -12.29 1.63 -3.34
C ALA A 30 -13.76 1.49 -3.70
N ALA A 31 -14.58 2.48 -3.37
CA ALA A 31 -16.02 2.50 -3.67
C ALA A 31 -16.30 2.53 -5.18
N GLN A 32 -15.42 3.15 -5.97
CA GLN A 32 -15.52 3.18 -7.43
C GLN A 32 -14.99 1.89 -8.11
N GLY A 33 -14.50 0.92 -7.33
CA GLY A 33 -13.93 -0.31 -7.87
C GLY A 33 -12.56 -0.12 -8.53
N PHE A 34 -11.88 0.99 -8.25
CA PHE A 34 -10.58 1.32 -8.86
C PHE A 34 -9.52 0.24 -8.63
N TYR A 35 -9.57 -0.44 -7.47
CA TYR A 35 -8.62 -1.49 -7.10
C TYR A 35 -9.09 -2.91 -7.44
N THR A 36 -10.23 -3.06 -8.12
CA THR A 36 -10.75 -4.37 -8.52
C THR A 36 -9.87 -4.98 -9.60
N ASP A 37 -9.46 -6.23 -9.40
CA ASP A 37 -8.55 -6.97 -10.29
C ASP A 37 -7.20 -6.28 -10.52
N SER A 38 -6.71 -5.57 -9.52
CA SER A 38 -5.47 -4.80 -9.55
C SER A 38 -4.32 -5.61 -8.92
N ASP A 39 -3.20 -5.67 -9.63
CA ASP A 39 -2.00 -6.38 -9.15
C ASP A 39 -1.26 -5.58 -8.08
N CYS A 40 -0.69 -6.28 -7.09
CA CYS A 40 0.42 -5.77 -6.30
C CYS A 40 1.70 -6.09 -7.08
N PHE A 41 2.12 -5.15 -7.89
CA PHE A 41 3.05 -5.37 -8.99
C PHE A 41 4.53 -5.32 -8.59
N ARG A 42 4.85 -4.81 -7.39
CA ARG A 42 6.22 -4.66 -6.91
C ARG A 42 6.38 -5.18 -5.49
N LEU A 43 7.40 -6.02 -5.29
CA LEU A 43 7.81 -6.53 -4.00
C LEU A 43 9.31 -6.29 -3.81
N THR A 44 9.72 -5.77 -2.66
CA THR A 44 11.13 -5.63 -2.28
C THR A 44 11.43 -6.52 -1.09
N VAL A 45 12.55 -7.22 -1.13
CA VAL A 45 12.94 -8.23 -0.12
C VAL A 45 14.33 -7.98 0.46
N THR A 46 15.01 -6.91 0.02
CA THR A 46 16.33 -6.48 0.51
C THR A 46 16.38 -4.97 0.63
N GLY A 47 16.97 -4.47 1.71
CA GLY A 47 17.10 -3.03 1.99
C GLY A 47 15.80 -2.41 2.49
N LEU A 48 14.73 -2.50 1.72
CA LEU A 48 13.38 -2.14 2.15
C LEU A 48 12.43 -3.32 1.91
N PHE A 49 11.34 -3.36 2.67
CA PHE A 49 10.46 -4.53 2.78
C PHE A 49 9.01 -4.11 2.56
N VAL A 50 8.64 -3.91 1.29
CA VAL A 50 7.33 -3.39 0.91
C VAL A 50 6.70 -4.20 -0.21
N LEU A 51 5.36 -4.30 -0.18
CA LEU A 51 4.52 -4.76 -1.28
C LEU A 51 3.75 -3.55 -1.80
N GLN A 52 3.96 -3.17 -3.06
CA GLN A 52 3.34 -2.01 -3.68
C GLN A 52 2.20 -2.42 -4.62
N CYS A 53 1.08 -1.73 -4.49
CA CYS A 53 -0.17 -1.99 -5.21
C CYS A 53 -0.76 -0.66 -5.72
N GLY A 54 -1.84 -0.74 -6.49
CA GLY A 54 -2.69 0.41 -6.81
C GLY A 54 -2.34 1.14 -8.10
N SER A 55 -1.50 0.56 -8.95
CA SER A 55 -1.32 1.05 -10.33
C SER A 55 -2.50 0.62 -11.20
N PRO A 56 -3.17 1.54 -11.92
CA PRO A 56 -4.27 1.18 -12.81
C PRO A 56 -3.83 0.34 -14.01
N THR A 57 -2.56 0.36 -14.36
CA THR A 57 -1.96 -0.39 -15.46
C THR A 57 -1.11 -1.59 -14.99
N ASN A 58 -1.05 -1.84 -13.68
CA ASN A 58 -0.31 -2.94 -13.05
C ASN A 58 1.22 -2.95 -13.32
N ASP A 59 1.79 -1.83 -13.71
CA ASP A 59 3.21 -1.68 -14.07
C ASP A 59 3.90 -0.53 -13.31
N GLY A 60 3.20 0.11 -12.38
CA GLY A 60 3.71 1.25 -11.63
C GLY A 60 3.44 2.60 -12.30
N GLN A 61 2.76 2.61 -13.43
CA GLN A 61 2.36 3.84 -14.12
C GLN A 61 0.92 4.22 -13.79
N GLY A 62 0.58 5.47 -14.10
CA GLY A 62 -0.77 5.97 -13.97
C GLY A 62 -1.22 6.23 -12.54
N GLY A 63 -2.42 6.74 -12.45
CA GLY A 63 -3.07 7.12 -11.19
C GLY A 63 -4.53 7.47 -11.42
N PRO A 64 -5.18 8.12 -10.45
CA PRO A 64 -6.61 8.39 -10.50
C PRO A 64 -6.99 9.64 -11.32
N GLY A 65 -6.02 10.31 -11.95
CA GLY A 65 -6.24 11.56 -12.68
C GLY A 65 -6.12 12.83 -11.82
N TYR A 66 -5.71 12.69 -10.56
CA TYR A 66 -5.41 13.79 -9.64
C TYR A 66 -4.27 13.39 -8.70
N THR A 67 -3.70 14.36 -8.00
CA THR A 67 -2.67 14.15 -6.98
C THR A 67 -3.16 14.59 -5.60
N LEU A 68 -2.54 14.05 -4.57
CA LEU A 68 -2.85 14.32 -3.17
C LEU A 68 -1.69 15.08 -2.50
N PRO A 69 -1.99 16.00 -1.58
CA PRO A 69 -0.96 16.61 -0.75
C PRO A 69 -0.34 15.58 0.19
N ASP A 70 0.91 15.82 0.59
CA ASP A 70 1.55 15.01 1.62
C ASP A 70 0.90 15.29 2.98
N GLU A 71 0.60 14.23 3.71
CA GLU A 71 0.02 14.27 5.05
C GLU A 71 0.76 13.28 5.95
N ASN A 72 0.76 13.50 7.25
CA ASN A 72 1.26 12.54 8.24
C ASN A 72 2.62 11.91 7.87
N LEU A 73 3.58 12.74 7.46
CA LEU A 73 4.94 12.30 7.20
C LEU A 73 5.63 11.92 8.51
N PRO A 74 6.35 10.80 8.59
CA PRO A 74 7.08 10.42 9.80
C PRO A 74 8.32 11.29 10.00
N ALA A 75 8.90 11.26 11.19
CA ALA A 75 10.23 11.78 11.40
C ALA A 75 11.27 10.94 10.65
N ALA A 76 12.38 11.56 10.26
CA ALA A 76 13.54 10.83 9.74
C ALA A 76 14.13 9.96 10.86
N GLY A 77 14.59 8.78 10.50
CA GLY A 77 15.21 7.86 11.45
C GLY A 77 15.15 6.41 11.02
N THR A 78 15.82 5.57 11.79
CA THR A 78 15.82 4.12 11.58
C THR A 78 14.43 3.55 11.84
N ASN A 79 13.98 2.64 10.95
CA ASN A 79 12.68 1.99 11.03
C ASN A 79 11.50 2.97 11.15
N ASN A 80 11.60 4.12 10.49
CA ASN A 80 10.55 5.14 10.50
C ASN A 80 9.26 4.69 9.79
N TYR A 81 9.32 3.58 9.06
CA TYR A 81 8.17 2.86 8.52
C TYR A 81 8.16 1.44 9.09
N PRO A 82 7.62 1.23 10.31
CA PRO A 82 7.61 -0.09 10.93
C PRO A 82 6.65 -1.05 10.24
N ALA A 83 6.83 -2.34 10.51
CA ALA A 83 5.96 -3.40 9.99
C ALA A 83 4.48 -3.11 10.27
N GLY A 84 3.63 -3.30 9.27
CA GLY A 84 2.21 -2.99 9.30
C GLY A 84 1.85 -1.60 8.78
N THR A 85 2.80 -0.70 8.61
CA THR A 85 2.55 0.64 8.04
C THR A 85 2.04 0.54 6.62
N VAL A 86 1.03 1.35 6.30
CA VAL A 86 0.53 1.53 4.93
C VAL A 86 0.70 2.99 4.54
N ALA A 87 1.42 3.22 3.45
CA ALA A 87 1.79 4.56 3.00
C ALA A 87 1.58 4.73 1.49
N MET A 88 1.47 5.99 1.04
CA MET A 88 1.33 6.32 -0.37
C MET A 88 2.68 6.30 -1.07
N ALA A 89 2.76 5.65 -2.22
CA ALA A 89 3.85 5.84 -3.16
C ALA A 89 3.71 7.19 -3.85
N ASN A 90 4.83 7.79 -4.25
CA ASN A 90 4.84 9.06 -4.98
C ASN A 90 6.06 9.17 -5.91
N ALA A 91 6.07 10.20 -6.75
CA ALA A 91 7.17 10.57 -7.63
C ALA A 91 7.79 11.92 -7.20
N GLY A 92 7.71 12.26 -5.93
CA GLY A 92 8.13 13.50 -5.32
C GLY A 92 7.04 14.10 -4.44
N ALA A 93 7.32 15.21 -3.77
CA ALA A 93 6.37 15.88 -2.89
C ALA A 93 5.08 16.26 -3.62
N GLY A 94 3.92 15.95 -3.01
CA GLY A 94 2.61 16.30 -3.54
C GLY A 94 2.20 15.55 -4.82
N THR A 95 2.80 14.41 -5.11
CA THR A 95 2.50 13.62 -6.32
C THR A 95 1.83 12.27 -6.05
N ALA A 96 1.47 11.98 -4.82
CA ALA A 96 0.72 10.76 -4.50
C ALA A 96 -0.62 10.74 -5.25
N GLY A 97 -1.03 9.57 -5.69
CA GLY A 97 -2.28 9.38 -6.42
C GLY A 97 -3.07 8.19 -5.89
N SER A 98 -2.89 7.01 -6.51
CA SER A 98 -3.60 5.79 -6.13
C SER A 98 -2.69 4.67 -5.63
N GLN A 99 -1.40 4.74 -5.94
CA GLN A 99 -0.45 3.69 -5.57
C GLN A 99 -0.06 3.81 -4.10
N PHE A 100 -0.01 2.67 -3.43
CA PHE A 100 0.37 2.56 -2.03
C PHE A 100 1.24 1.33 -1.80
N PHE A 101 1.92 1.31 -0.66
CA PHE A 101 2.69 0.15 -0.26
C PHE A 101 2.38 -0.27 1.17
N ILE A 102 2.49 -1.57 1.41
CA ILE A 102 2.36 -2.20 2.71
C ILE A 102 3.75 -2.60 3.17
N VAL A 103 4.15 -2.12 4.33
CA VAL A 103 5.43 -2.47 4.97
C VAL A 103 5.23 -3.77 5.75
N TYR A 104 5.91 -4.85 5.37
CA TYR A 104 5.74 -6.15 6.01
C TYR A 104 6.85 -6.50 7.02
N LYS A 105 7.91 -5.71 7.05
CA LYS A 105 9.02 -5.77 8.02
C LYS A 105 9.56 -4.36 8.22
N ASP A 106 10.08 -4.05 9.41
CA ASP A 106 10.59 -2.71 9.74
C ASP A 106 11.53 -2.20 8.65
N THR A 107 11.25 -0.99 8.17
CA THR A 107 11.90 -0.41 7.00
C THR A 107 12.29 1.04 7.29
N THR A 108 13.48 1.41 6.84
CA THR A 108 13.97 2.79 6.85
C THR A 108 13.85 3.39 5.45
N LEU A 109 13.10 4.48 5.34
CA LEU A 109 12.93 5.27 4.12
C LEU A 109 13.12 6.76 4.40
N GLY A 110 13.36 7.55 3.36
CA GLY A 110 13.16 9.00 3.46
C GLY A 110 11.74 9.30 3.99
N PRO A 111 11.56 10.35 4.83
CA PRO A 111 10.27 10.64 5.47
C PRO A 111 9.29 11.35 4.52
N ASP A 112 9.16 10.85 3.29
CA ASP A 112 8.52 11.54 2.17
C ASP A 112 7.18 10.91 1.74
N TYR A 113 6.74 9.86 2.45
CA TYR A 113 5.57 9.06 2.06
C TYR A 113 4.47 9.19 3.11
N THR A 114 3.31 9.68 2.70
CA THR A 114 2.14 9.83 3.56
C THR A 114 1.72 8.50 4.17
N ILE A 115 1.79 8.40 5.50
CA ILE A 115 1.25 7.25 6.25
C ILE A 115 -0.24 7.47 6.44
N TRP A 116 -1.07 6.59 5.87
CA TRP A 116 -2.52 6.74 5.94
C TRP A 116 -3.24 5.58 6.62
N GLY A 117 -2.51 4.54 7.03
CA GLY A 117 -3.13 3.41 7.72
C GLY A 117 -2.13 2.42 8.29
N LYS A 118 -2.70 1.42 8.94
CA LYS A 118 -1.97 0.31 9.55
C LYS A 118 -2.72 -0.99 9.30
N VAL A 119 -1.99 -2.04 8.94
CA VAL A 119 -2.56 -3.40 8.83
C VAL A 119 -2.91 -3.90 10.24
N VAL A 120 -4.16 -4.24 10.45
CA VAL A 120 -4.68 -4.79 11.71
C VAL A 120 -5.01 -6.29 11.60
N SER A 121 -5.09 -6.81 10.37
CA SER A 121 -5.26 -8.24 10.09
C SER A 121 -4.70 -8.56 8.71
N GLY A 122 -4.09 -9.74 8.55
CA GLY A 122 -3.57 -10.20 7.26
C GLY A 122 -2.14 -9.76 6.94
N LEU A 123 -1.37 -9.25 7.89
CA LEU A 123 0.06 -8.95 7.65
C LEU A 123 0.83 -10.23 7.31
N ASP A 124 0.45 -11.37 7.88
CA ASP A 124 1.01 -12.67 7.56
C ASP A 124 0.79 -13.09 6.10
N VAL A 125 -0.29 -12.63 5.46
CA VAL A 125 -0.53 -12.83 4.02
C VAL A 125 0.59 -12.16 3.22
N VAL A 126 0.90 -10.89 3.53
CA VAL A 126 1.99 -10.15 2.86
C VAL A 126 3.35 -10.79 3.14
N GLN A 127 3.59 -11.23 4.36
CA GLN A 127 4.84 -11.90 4.76
C GLN A 127 5.03 -13.23 4.02
N LYS A 128 3.96 -13.99 3.79
CA LYS A 128 4.00 -15.23 3.00
C LYS A 128 4.30 -14.95 1.52
N VAL A 129 3.70 -13.91 0.94
CA VAL A 129 4.03 -13.44 -0.42
C VAL A 129 5.52 -13.09 -0.51
N ALA A 130 6.03 -12.35 0.46
CA ALA A 130 7.44 -11.96 0.52
C ALA A 130 8.37 -13.16 0.66
N ALA A 131 8.00 -14.15 1.47
CA ALA A 131 8.78 -15.39 1.66
C ALA A 131 8.91 -16.23 0.39
N ALA A 132 7.94 -16.14 -0.53
CA ALA A 132 8.00 -16.77 -1.84
C ALA A 132 9.00 -16.10 -2.80
N GLY A 133 9.52 -14.91 -2.44
CA GLY A 133 10.54 -14.20 -3.19
C GLY A 133 10.01 -13.40 -4.37
N VAL A 134 10.93 -12.91 -5.18
CA VAL A 134 10.67 -12.02 -6.32
C VAL A 134 11.15 -12.64 -7.62
N GLN A 135 10.49 -12.24 -8.71
CA GLN A 135 10.93 -12.56 -10.06
C GLN A 135 12.20 -11.76 -10.39
N THR A 136 13.14 -12.42 -11.02
CA THR A 136 14.36 -11.79 -11.56
C THR A 136 14.12 -11.42 -13.01
N GLY A 137 14.45 -10.19 -13.40
CA GLY A 137 14.27 -9.71 -14.77
C GLY A 137 14.38 -8.19 -14.86
N ALA A 138 14.13 -7.66 -16.04
CA ALA A 138 14.10 -6.21 -16.27
C ALA A 138 12.81 -5.62 -15.68
N GLY A 139 12.92 -4.47 -15.01
CA GLY A 139 11.81 -3.75 -14.40
C GLY A 139 11.74 -3.86 -12.89
N ALA A 140 10.64 -3.39 -12.30
CA ALA A 140 10.41 -3.50 -10.87
C ALA A 140 10.26 -4.98 -10.48
N PRO A 141 10.86 -5.42 -9.35
CA PRO A 141 10.78 -6.82 -8.95
C PRO A 141 9.34 -7.17 -8.57
N ALA A 142 8.71 -8.03 -9.37
CA ALA A 142 7.37 -8.53 -9.09
C ALA A 142 7.42 -9.73 -8.12
N PRO A 143 6.40 -9.93 -7.29
CA PRO A 143 6.36 -11.10 -6.43
C PRO A 143 6.26 -12.40 -7.25
N ASN A 144 7.00 -13.46 -6.85
CA ASN A 144 6.86 -14.80 -7.42
C ASN A 144 5.43 -15.32 -7.23
N GLN A 145 4.85 -15.07 -6.06
CA GLN A 145 3.44 -15.33 -5.80
C GLN A 145 2.63 -14.15 -6.32
N LYS A 146 2.04 -14.26 -7.50
CA LYS A 146 1.17 -13.22 -8.05
C LYS A 146 0.08 -12.87 -7.04
N THR A 147 -0.01 -11.59 -6.69
CA THR A 147 -0.94 -11.07 -5.70
C THR A 147 -1.87 -10.06 -6.36
N VAL A 148 -3.16 -10.36 -6.36
CA VAL A 148 -4.20 -9.56 -7.00
C VAL A 148 -5.22 -9.13 -5.97
N ILE A 149 -5.51 -7.83 -5.90
CA ILE A 149 -6.65 -7.31 -5.16
C ILE A 149 -7.89 -7.59 -6.00
N THR A 150 -8.72 -8.50 -5.56
CA THR A 150 -9.98 -8.85 -6.25
C THR A 150 -11.08 -7.86 -5.91
N LYS A 151 -11.04 -7.27 -4.71
CA LYS A 151 -11.98 -6.24 -4.26
C LYS A 151 -11.41 -5.43 -3.10
N ALA A 152 -11.64 -4.14 -3.13
CA ALA A 152 -11.39 -3.25 -1.98
C ALA A 152 -12.71 -2.69 -1.46
N THR A 153 -12.91 -2.74 -0.15
CA THR A 153 -14.09 -2.20 0.52
C THR A 153 -13.71 -1.38 1.74
N THR A 154 -14.52 -0.38 2.05
CA THR A 154 -14.39 0.38 3.29
C THR A 154 -15.64 0.22 4.13
N GLY A 155 -15.50 0.30 5.44
CA GLY A 155 -16.58 0.25 6.40
C GLY A 155 -16.19 0.92 7.69
N THR A 156 -17.16 1.24 8.54
CA THR A 156 -16.90 1.74 9.88
C THR A 156 -16.40 0.58 10.73
N THR A 157 -15.19 0.68 11.28
CA THR A 157 -14.80 -0.24 12.35
C THR A 157 -15.65 0.13 13.56
N LEU A 158 -16.60 -0.71 13.91
CA LEU A 158 -17.24 -0.60 15.21
C LEU A 158 -16.15 -0.91 16.23
N ALA A 159 -15.76 0.11 17.00
CA ALA A 159 -14.95 -0.10 18.19
C ALA A 159 -15.73 -1.06 19.10
N GLY A 160 -15.21 -2.26 19.25
CA GLY A 160 -15.71 -3.23 20.22
C GLY A 160 -15.10 -2.94 21.59
#